data_2af319a16dfefbd0ddcdd64578a68a4b
#
_entry.id   2af319a16dfefbd0ddcdd64578a68a4b
#
_cell.length_a   1.000
_cell.length_b   1.000
_cell.length_c   1.000
_cell.angle_alpha   90.00
_cell.angle_beta   90.00
_cell.angle_gamma   90.00
#
_symmetry.space_group_name_H-M   'P 1'
#
loop_
_entity.id
_entity.type
_entity.pdbx_description
1 polymer ?
#
loop_
_entity_poly.entity_id
_entity_poly.type
_entity_poly.pdbx_seq_one_letter_code
_entity_poly.pdbx_strand_id
1 'polypeptide(L)'
;NVSAAINEALANGFKGTVVVRSTLGMSAIKDYTEQLGQHLLVWPEYIRESSWADDAVNPKFVVLGGEPAEAFADLLTEYNGPAYITDPMEAMIAKLSTNTFLAMKVIFANQIEQLCKVVGADYNIVRVMLENEGRLGSSHWAVPGSDGTPGFSGKCFPKDVQTFETALVKSGLHVDLIRAITDLNNEMRTNVKE
;
A
#
# COMPACT_ATOMS: atom_id res chain seq x y z
N ASN A 1 12.44 13.14 0.40
CA ASN A 1 12.96 11.76 0.36
C ASN A 1 13.15 11.28 1.81
N VAL A 2 12.49 10.17 2.20
CA VAL A 2 12.52 9.63 3.58
C VAL A 2 13.94 9.32 4.03
N SER A 3 14.73 8.64 3.19
CA SER A 3 16.13 8.31 3.51
C SER A 3 16.99 9.55 3.74
N ALA A 4 16.77 10.62 2.97
CA ALA A 4 17.51 11.88 3.18
C ALA A 4 17.19 12.48 4.57
N ALA A 5 15.93 12.47 4.98
CA ALA A 5 15.53 13.00 6.29
C ALA A 5 16.11 12.16 7.45
N ILE A 6 16.11 10.83 7.33
CA ILE A 6 16.72 9.94 8.33
C ILE A 6 18.24 10.22 8.42
N ASN A 7 18.92 10.24 7.29
CA ASN A 7 20.36 10.47 7.26
C ASN A 7 20.75 11.85 7.81
N GLU A 8 19.96 12.89 7.52
CA GLU A 8 20.15 14.22 8.06
C GLU A 8 19.98 14.24 9.59
N ALA A 9 18.94 13.61 10.12
CA ALA A 9 18.72 13.50 11.56
C ALA A 9 19.90 12.81 12.26
N LEU A 10 20.37 11.69 11.69
CA LEU A 10 21.52 10.95 12.21
C LEU A 10 22.83 11.76 12.16
N ALA A 11 23.07 12.45 11.04
CA ALA A 11 24.25 13.32 10.87
C ALA A 11 24.27 14.47 11.89
N ASN A 12 23.08 14.93 12.33
CA ASN A 12 22.93 15.94 13.39
C ASN A 12 22.93 15.35 14.81
N GLY A 13 23.27 14.09 14.98
CA GLY A 13 23.43 13.46 16.28
C GLY A 13 22.13 13.05 16.98
N PHE A 14 21.03 12.87 16.24
CA PHE A 14 19.78 12.35 16.77
C PHE A 14 19.99 10.92 17.33
N LYS A 15 19.52 10.68 18.55
CA LYS A 15 19.68 9.38 19.26
C LYS A 15 18.34 8.79 19.73
N GLY A 16 17.22 9.40 19.33
CA GLY A 16 15.90 8.89 19.67
C GLY A 16 15.42 7.82 18.71
N THR A 17 14.19 7.36 18.87
CA THR A 17 13.56 6.42 17.97
C THR A 17 13.14 7.10 16.67
N VAL A 18 13.58 6.54 15.55
CA VAL A 18 13.16 6.95 14.19
C VAL A 18 11.90 6.17 13.83
N VAL A 19 10.77 6.86 13.72
CA VAL A 19 9.49 6.28 13.31
C VAL A 19 9.28 6.49 11.82
N VAL A 20 9.28 5.42 11.04
CA VAL A 20 9.08 5.44 9.60
C VAL A 20 7.62 5.11 9.29
N ARG A 21 6.85 6.11 8.87
CA ARG A 21 5.45 5.94 8.44
C ARG A 21 5.29 5.84 6.92
N SER A 22 6.22 6.41 6.19
CA SER A 22 6.23 6.40 4.73
C SER A 22 6.82 5.10 4.17
N THR A 23 6.44 4.78 2.93
CA THR A 23 7.01 3.63 2.21
C THR A 23 8.52 3.78 2.00
N LEU A 24 9.26 2.74 2.36
CA LEU A 24 10.68 2.54 2.04
C LEU A 24 10.86 1.25 1.21
N GLY A 25 11.88 1.23 0.38
CA GLY A 25 12.30 0.00 -0.30
C GLY A 25 12.95 -0.99 0.67
N MET A 26 12.86 -2.29 0.37
CA MET A 26 13.35 -3.38 1.23
C MET A 26 14.84 -3.25 1.58
N SER A 27 15.69 -2.81 0.62
CA SER A 27 17.11 -2.58 0.89
C SER A 27 17.31 -1.50 1.95
N ALA A 28 16.55 -0.38 1.86
CA ALA A 28 16.66 0.70 2.84
C ALA A 28 16.15 0.28 4.23
N ILE A 29 15.09 -0.54 4.29
CA ILE A 29 14.63 -1.12 5.58
C ILE A 29 15.74 -1.96 6.20
N LYS A 30 16.39 -2.83 5.40
CA LYS A 30 17.50 -3.65 5.89
C LYS A 30 18.65 -2.79 6.42
N ASP A 31 19.10 -1.82 5.62
CA ASP A 31 20.22 -0.94 5.98
C ASP A 31 19.92 -0.15 7.28
N TYR A 32 18.69 0.39 7.43
CA TYR A 32 18.30 1.11 8.64
C TYR A 32 18.06 0.19 9.84
N THR A 33 17.61 -1.05 9.64
CA THR A 33 17.53 -2.04 10.73
C THR A 33 18.92 -2.34 11.28
N GLU A 34 19.91 -2.52 10.42
CA GLU A 34 21.31 -2.75 10.81
C GLU A 34 21.91 -1.50 11.50
N GLN A 35 21.62 -0.30 10.99
CA GLN A 35 22.19 0.95 11.49
C GLN A 35 21.57 1.45 12.79
N LEU A 36 20.25 1.34 12.94
CA LEU A 36 19.47 1.92 14.03
C LEU A 36 19.11 0.90 15.12
N GLY A 37 19.02 -0.39 14.77
CA GLY A 37 18.65 -1.46 15.71
C GLY A 37 17.39 -1.11 16.49
N GLN A 38 17.49 -1.09 17.80
CA GLN A 38 16.40 -0.76 18.74
C GLN A 38 15.80 0.66 18.60
N HIS A 39 16.39 1.51 17.77
CA HIS A 39 15.90 2.87 17.52
C HIS A 39 15.11 3.00 16.21
N LEU A 40 14.81 1.90 15.51
CA LEU A 40 13.96 1.91 14.34
C LEU A 40 12.58 1.35 14.66
N LEU A 41 11.54 2.12 14.33
CA LEU A 41 10.16 1.67 14.30
C LEU A 41 9.58 1.91 12.91
N VAL A 42 9.14 0.87 12.23
CA VAL A 42 8.36 0.96 10.99
C VAL A 42 6.88 0.87 11.34
N TRP A 43 6.17 1.97 11.13
CA TRP A 43 4.72 2.10 11.41
C TRP A 43 4.00 2.56 10.14
N PRO A 44 3.76 1.68 9.17
CA PRO A 44 3.19 2.07 7.88
C PRO A 44 1.74 2.55 8.01
N GLU A 45 1.37 3.50 7.16
CA GLU A 45 0.03 4.05 7.10
C GLU A 45 -0.87 3.24 6.15
N TYR A 46 -2.11 2.95 6.60
CA TYR A 46 -3.18 2.33 5.81
C TYR A 46 -4.34 3.30 5.58
N ILE A 47 -4.00 4.58 5.35
CA ILE A 47 -4.93 5.70 5.19
C ILE A 47 -5.46 5.72 3.76
N ARG A 48 -6.79 5.81 3.61
CA ARG A 48 -7.48 6.01 2.35
C ARG A 48 -7.62 7.50 2.05
N GLU A 49 -7.41 7.93 0.83
CA GLU A 49 -7.52 9.33 0.44
C GLU A 49 -8.93 9.90 0.71
N SER A 50 -9.98 9.09 0.47
CA SER A 50 -11.38 9.49 0.67
C SER A 50 -11.81 9.64 2.13
N SER A 51 -11.09 9.08 3.09
CA SER A 51 -11.42 9.07 4.53
C SER A 51 -10.20 9.32 5.40
N TRP A 52 -9.23 10.08 4.88
CA TRP A 52 -7.92 10.25 5.51
C TRP A 52 -7.98 10.74 6.97
N ALA A 53 -8.90 11.65 7.28
CA ALA A 53 -9.01 12.21 8.63
C ALA A 53 -9.51 11.17 9.64
N ASP A 54 -10.52 10.38 9.26
CA ASP A 54 -11.05 9.31 10.10
C ASP A 54 -10.05 8.16 10.22
N ASP A 55 -9.46 7.71 9.11
CA ASP A 55 -8.47 6.65 9.11
C ASP A 55 -7.20 7.01 9.91
N ALA A 56 -6.86 8.31 10.02
CA ALA A 56 -5.72 8.77 10.80
C ALA A 56 -6.00 8.75 12.31
N VAL A 57 -7.22 9.07 12.72
CA VAL A 57 -7.62 9.13 14.15
C VAL A 57 -8.14 7.78 14.63
N ASN A 58 -8.89 7.07 13.78
CA ASN A 58 -9.53 5.80 14.08
C ASN A 58 -9.05 4.67 13.14
N PRO A 59 -7.75 4.31 13.15
CA PRO A 59 -7.27 3.25 12.28
C PRO A 59 -7.94 1.92 12.63
N LYS A 60 -8.32 1.13 11.62
CA LYS A 60 -8.92 -0.20 11.85
C LYS A 60 -7.95 -1.19 12.50
N PHE A 61 -6.67 -1.01 12.26
CA PHE A 61 -5.56 -1.76 12.86
C PHE A 61 -4.28 -0.94 12.74
N VAL A 62 -3.30 -1.23 13.55
CA VAL A 62 -1.94 -0.69 13.45
C VAL A 62 -0.92 -1.82 13.28
N VAL A 63 0.16 -1.53 12.57
CA VAL A 63 1.30 -2.44 12.43
C VAL A 63 2.53 -1.70 12.92
N LEU A 64 3.25 -2.29 13.86
CA LEU A 64 4.43 -1.72 14.51
C LEU A 64 5.59 -2.71 14.36
N GLY A 65 6.54 -2.39 13.49
CA GLY A 65 7.69 -3.24 13.19
C GLY A 65 8.98 -2.72 13.81
N GLY A 66 9.58 -3.47 14.72
CA GLY A 66 10.84 -3.14 15.36
C GLY A 66 10.83 -3.30 16.88
N GLU A 67 12.00 -3.26 17.51
CA GLU A 67 12.12 -3.46 18.97
C GLU A 67 11.32 -2.45 19.83
N PRO A 68 11.15 -1.17 19.42
CA PRO A 68 10.35 -0.22 20.21
C PRO A 68 8.83 -0.46 20.11
N ALA A 69 8.36 -1.45 19.35
CA ALA A 69 6.94 -1.61 18.99
C ALA A 69 6.03 -1.76 20.22
N GLU A 70 6.41 -2.55 21.22
CA GLU A 70 5.62 -2.74 22.45
C GLU A 70 5.43 -1.42 23.20
N ALA A 71 6.52 -0.67 23.42
CA ALA A 71 6.46 0.61 24.11
C ALA A 71 5.60 1.64 23.34
N PHE A 72 5.61 1.59 22.00
CA PHE A 72 4.74 2.44 21.20
C PHE A 72 3.28 1.97 21.20
N ALA A 73 3.01 0.68 21.26
CA ALA A 73 1.65 0.15 21.43
C ALA A 73 1.04 0.62 22.77
N ASP A 74 1.83 0.63 23.83
CA ASP A 74 1.40 1.13 25.15
C ASP A 74 1.05 2.63 25.15
N LEU A 75 1.64 3.42 24.25
CA LEU A 75 1.32 4.84 24.07
C LEU A 75 -0.02 5.07 23.34
N LEU A 76 -0.55 4.06 22.66
CA LEU A 76 -1.82 4.13 21.92
C LEU A 76 -3.02 3.89 22.88
N THR A 77 -3.06 4.57 24.00
CA THR A 77 -4.00 4.33 25.10
C THR A 77 -5.48 4.47 24.75
N GLU A 78 -5.80 5.28 23.72
CA GLU A 78 -7.16 5.49 23.24
C GLU A 78 -7.52 4.56 22.06
N TYR A 79 -6.54 3.79 21.56
CA TYR A 79 -6.76 2.89 20.45
C TYR A 79 -7.23 1.52 20.94
N ASN A 80 -8.42 1.11 20.50
CA ASN A 80 -9.06 -0.16 20.89
C ASN A 80 -9.03 -1.22 19.78
N GLY A 81 -8.33 -0.97 18.66
CA GLY A 81 -8.24 -1.91 17.55
C GLY A 81 -7.06 -2.89 17.67
N PRO A 82 -6.93 -3.85 16.74
CA PRO A 82 -5.81 -4.77 16.71
C PRO A 82 -4.47 -4.04 16.47
N ALA A 83 -3.47 -4.30 17.31
CA ALA A 83 -2.08 -3.90 17.10
C ALA A 83 -1.24 -5.14 16.75
N TYR A 84 -0.59 -5.12 15.59
CA TYR A 84 0.30 -6.19 15.14
C TYR A 84 1.74 -5.75 15.39
N ILE A 85 2.41 -6.41 16.33
CA ILE A 85 3.83 -6.20 16.63
C ILE A 85 4.63 -7.21 15.80
N THR A 86 5.61 -6.74 15.06
CA THR A 86 6.37 -7.55 14.12
C THR A 86 7.76 -6.96 13.88
N ASP A 87 8.53 -7.47 12.92
CA ASP A 87 9.79 -6.84 12.51
C ASP A 87 9.57 -5.75 11.44
N PRO A 88 10.56 -4.86 11.23
CA PRO A 88 10.46 -3.77 10.26
C PRO A 88 10.20 -4.24 8.82
N MET A 89 10.77 -5.37 8.42
CA MET A 89 10.65 -5.91 7.07
C MET A 89 9.24 -6.47 6.84
N GLU A 90 8.71 -7.23 7.79
CA GLU A 90 7.35 -7.79 7.73
C GLU A 90 6.30 -6.67 7.67
N ALA A 91 6.44 -5.63 8.48
CA ALA A 91 5.56 -4.46 8.45
C ALA A 91 5.53 -3.81 7.06
N MET A 92 6.68 -3.64 6.42
CA MET A 92 6.75 -3.01 5.10
C MET A 92 6.27 -3.94 3.98
N ILE A 93 6.56 -5.25 4.05
CA ILE A 93 6.04 -6.23 3.09
C ILE A 93 4.51 -6.24 3.15
N ALA A 94 3.91 -6.29 4.34
CA ALA A 94 2.47 -6.26 4.50
C ALA A 94 1.85 -5.00 3.86
N LYS A 95 2.47 -3.83 4.08
CA LYS A 95 2.03 -2.56 3.49
C LYS A 95 2.09 -2.57 1.97
N LEU A 96 3.22 -2.95 1.40
CA LEU A 96 3.40 -2.98 -0.06
C LEU A 96 2.49 -4.01 -0.73
N SER A 97 2.35 -5.19 -0.12
CA SER A 97 1.46 -6.24 -0.61
C SER A 97 0.00 -5.79 -0.64
N THR A 98 -0.45 -5.07 0.41
CA THR A 98 -1.81 -4.52 0.45
C THR A 98 -2.07 -3.58 -0.72
N ASN A 99 -1.21 -2.59 -0.92
CA ASN A 99 -1.43 -1.61 -1.98
C ASN A 99 -1.28 -2.22 -3.39
N THR A 100 -0.35 -3.16 -3.57
CA THR A 100 -0.18 -3.89 -4.84
C THR A 100 -1.40 -4.75 -5.15
N PHE A 101 -1.95 -5.46 -4.16
CA PHE A 101 -3.17 -6.24 -4.32
C PHE A 101 -4.37 -5.38 -4.67
N LEU A 102 -4.53 -4.23 -4.01
CA LEU A 102 -5.61 -3.30 -4.32
C LEU A 102 -5.48 -2.70 -5.73
N ALA A 103 -4.27 -2.37 -6.16
CA ALA A 103 -4.00 -1.93 -7.54
C ALA A 103 -4.36 -3.03 -8.56
N MET A 104 -3.97 -4.29 -8.30
CA MET A 104 -4.38 -5.43 -9.11
C MET A 104 -5.90 -5.57 -9.19
N LYS A 105 -6.59 -5.40 -8.06
CA LYS A 105 -8.05 -5.46 -7.99
C LYS A 105 -8.71 -4.38 -8.86
N VAL A 106 -8.16 -3.15 -8.90
CA VAL A 106 -8.63 -2.09 -9.79
C VAL A 106 -8.49 -2.50 -11.26
N ILE A 107 -7.34 -3.07 -11.66
CA ILE A 107 -7.14 -3.53 -13.04
C ILE A 107 -8.12 -4.65 -13.39
N PHE A 108 -8.31 -5.60 -12.49
CA PHE A 108 -9.27 -6.69 -12.69
C PHE A 108 -10.71 -6.18 -12.83
N ALA A 109 -11.12 -5.21 -12.01
CA ALA A 109 -12.43 -4.56 -12.10
C ALA A 109 -12.65 -3.90 -13.49
N ASN A 110 -11.64 -3.20 -14.00
CA ASN A 110 -11.68 -2.60 -15.33
C ASN A 110 -11.79 -3.65 -16.44
N GLN A 111 -11.09 -4.79 -16.33
CA GLN A 111 -11.22 -5.87 -17.32
C GLN A 111 -12.63 -6.50 -17.30
N ILE A 112 -13.24 -6.67 -16.13
CA ILE A 112 -14.63 -7.17 -16.03
C ILE A 112 -15.59 -6.16 -16.66
N GLU A 113 -15.40 -4.87 -16.44
CA GLU A 113 -16.21 -3.81 -17.01
C GLU A 113 -16.12 -3.81 -18.54
N GLN A 114 -14.91 -3.95 -19.10
CA GLN A 114 -14.72 -4.11 -20.55
C GLN A 114 -15.41 -5.36 -21.10
N LEU A 115 -15.29 -6.49 -20.38
CA LEU A 115 -16.01 -7.72 -20.76
C LEU A 115 -17.52 -7.49 -20.77
N CYS A 116 -18.07 -6.85 -19.73
CA CYS A 116 -19.50 -6.53 -19.66
C CYS A 116 -19.95 -5.70 -20.89
N LYS A 117 -19.19 -4.70 -21.28
CA LYS A 117 -19.47 -3.90 -22.49
C LYS A 117 -19.53 -4.76 -23.76
N VAL A 118 -18.57 -5.66 -23.93
CA VAL A 118 -18.49 -6.51 -25.13
C VAL A 118 -19.68 -7.48 -25.22
N VAL A 119 -20.10 -8.05 -24.08
CA VAL A 119 -21.18 -9.06 -24.05
C VAL A 119 -22.57 -8.45 -23.78
N GLY A 120 -22.68 -7.13 -23.64
CA GLY A 120 -23.95 -6.45 -23.37
C GLY A 120 -24.49 -6.62 -21.96
N ALA A 121 -23.64 -6.86 -20.97
CA ALA A 121 -24.00 -6.95 -19.55
C ALA A 121 -23.84 -5.60 -18.85
N ASP A 122 -24.59 -5.37 -17.76
CA ASP A 122 -24.46 -4.19 -16.91
C ASP A 122 -23.39 -4.44 -15.82
N TYR A 123 -22.27 -3.73 -15.93
CA TYR A 123 -21.19 -3.82 -14.94
C TYR A 123 -21.64 -3.41 -13.52
N ASN A 124 -22.56 -2.46 -13.38
CA ASN A 124 -23.01 -2.05 -12.04
C ASN A 124 -23.74 -3.18 -11.30
N ILE A 125 -24.49 -4.00 -12.03
CA ILE A 125 -25.13 -5.19 -11.45
C ILE A 125 -24.05 -6.23 -11.04
N VAL A 126 -23.09 -6.50 -11.90
CA VAL A 126 -21.97 -7.41 -11.61
C VAL A 126 -21.16 -6.91 -10.42
N ARG A 127 -20.86 -5.61 -10.40
CA ARG A 127 -20.12 -4.96 -9.30
C ARG A 127 -20.81 -5.16 -7.95
N VAL A 128 -22.12 -4.92 -7.85
CA VAL A 128 -22.87 -5.12 -6.61
C VAL A 128 -22.75 -6.56 -6.11
N MET A 129 -22.80 -7.56 -7.00
CA MET A 129 -22.62 -8.97 -6.61
C MET A 129 -21.20 -9.22 -6.07
N LEU A 130 -20.16 -8.68 -6.72
CA LEU A 130 -18.77 -8.81 -6.29
C LEU A 130 -18.50 -8.13 -4.94
N GLU A 131 -19.09 -6.95 -4.72
CA GLU A 131 -18.99 -6.21 -3.46
C GLU A 131 -19.62 -6.96 -2.27
N ASN A 132 -20.67 -7.73 -2.53
CA ASN A 132 -21.45 -8.46 -1.52
C ASN A 132 -21.05 -9.95 -1.40
N GLU A 133 -20.15 -10.46 -2.20
CA GLU A 133 -19.73 -11.86 -2.19
C GLU A 133 -19.05 -12.26 -0.85
N GLY A 134 -18.50 -11.32 -0.11
CA GLY A 134 -17.98 -11.48 1.25
C GLY A 134 -16.49 -11.82 1.33
N ARG A 135 -15.93 -12.60 0.42
CA ARG A 135 -14.50 -12.99 0.39
C ARG A 135 -13.62 -11.97 -0.32
N LEU A 136 -14.21 -11.18 -1.23
CA LEU A 136 -13.46 -10.28 -2.11
C LEU A 136 -13.26 -8.87 -1.52
N GLY A 137 -13.96 -8.53 -0.45
CA GLY A 137 -14.00 -7.20 0.11
C GLY A 137 -14.71 -6.19 -0.81
N SER A 138 -15.38 -5.20 -0.26
CA SER A 138 -16.27 -4.29 -0.97
C SER A 138 -15.59 -3.11 -1.67
N SER A 139 -14.31 -2.84 -1.42
CA SER A 139 -13.61 -1.68 -1.98
C SER A 139 -12.94 -1.95 -3.32
N HIS A 140 -12.61 -0.88 -4.07
CA HIS A 140 -11.82 -0.91 -5.30
C HIS A 140 -12.46 -1.61 -6.51
N TRP A 141 -13.80 -1.67 -6.54
CA TRP A 141 -14.58 -2.20 -7.67
C TRP A 141 -15.15 -1.09 -8.58
N ALA A 142 -15.06 0.19 -8.18
CA ALA A 142 -15.61 1.27 -8.99
C ALA A 142 -14.82 1.46 -10.29
N VAL A 143 -15.54 1.52 -11.43
CA VAL A 143 -15.01 1.83 -12.76
C VAL A 143 -15.94 2.86 -13.41
N PRO A 144 -15.44 4.04 -13.85
CA PRO A 144 -14.08 4.52 -13.59
C PRO A 144 -13.81 4.75 -12.11
N GLY A 145 -12.52 4.95 -11.76
CA GLY A 145 -12.13 5.33 -10.41
C GLY A 145 -12.60 6.73 -10.01
N SER A 146 -12.24 7.17 -8.79
CA SER A 146 -12.66 8.47 -8.24
C SER A 146 -12.15 9.68 -9.06
N ASP A 147 -11.11 9.52 -9.85
CA ASP A 147 -10.58 10.53 -10.77
C ASP A 147 -11.27 10.54 -12.15
N GLY A 148 -12.32 9.72 -12.33
CA GLY A 148 -13.08 9.61 -13.56
C GLY A 148 -12.37 8.85 -14.69
N THR A 149 -11.23 8.22 -14.41
CA THR A 149 -10.40 7.53 -15.40
C THR A 149 -10.29 6.04 -15.08
N PRO A 150 -10.28 5.13 -16.10
CA PRO A 150 -9.96 3.72 -15.91
C PRO A 150 -8.56 3.51 -15.35
N GLY A 151 -8.35 2.38 -14.65
CA GLY A 151 -7.09 2.06 -14.01
C GLY A 151 -6.89 2.76 -12.67
N PHE A 152 -5.70 2.58 -12.10
CA PHE A 152 -5.32 3.19 -10.82
C PHE A 152 -4.37 4.38 -11.02
N SER A 153 -4.45 5.33 -10.09
CA SER A 153 -3.63 6.54 -10.06
C SER A 153 -3.30 6.95 -8.63
N GLY A 154 -3.03 8.24 -8.46
CA GLY A 154 -2.70 8.83 -7.18
C GLY A 154 -1.23 8.65 -6.79
N LYS A 155 -0.89 9.03 -5.57
CA LYS A 155 0.50 9.04 -5.09
C LYS A 155 0.97 7.70 -4.53
N CYS A 156 0.03 6.83 -4.12
CA CYS A 156 0.35 5.60 -3.39
C CYS A 156 0.51 4.39 -4.30
N PHE A 157 -0.51 4.03 -5.07
CA PHE A 157 -0.50 2.80 -5.85
C PHE A 157 0.66 2.69 -6.84
N PRO A 158 0.91 3.68 -7.73
CA PRO A 158 2.01 3.56 -8.68
C PRO A 158 3.36 3.39 -7.98
N LYS A 159 3.61 4.17 -6.93
CA LYS A 159 4.85 4.13 -6.16
C LYS A 159 5.03 2.79 -5.44
N ASP A 160 3.98 2.27 -4.78
CA ASP A 160 4.07 1.06 -3.98
C ASP A 160 4.17 -0.19 -4.85
N VAL A 161 3.43 -0.25 -5.99
CA VAL A 161 3.57 -1.30 -7.01
C VAL A 161 4.99 -1.35 -7.56
N GLN A 162 5.57 -0.19 -7.93
CA GLN A 162 6.95 -0.10 -8.41
C GLN A 162 7.96 -0.52 -7.34
N THR A 163 7.74 -0.14 -6.09
CA THR A 163 8.61 -0.53 -4.97
C THR A 163 8.56 -2.04 -4.73
N PHE A 164 7.36 -2.63 -4.80
CA PHE A 164 7.15 -4.07 -4.67
C PHE A 164 7.79 -4.85 -5.82
N GLU A 165 7.60 -4.40 -7.08
CA GLU A 165 8.30 -4.97 -8.25
C GLU A 165 9.81 -4.95 -8.06
N THR A 166 10.36 -3.79 -7.65
CA THR A 166 11.80 -3.64 -7.41
C THR A 166 12.31 -4.62 -6.34
N ALA A 167 11.52 -4.86 -5.30
CA ALA A 167 11.88 -5.83 -4.26
C ALA A 167 11.95 -7.25 -4.81
N LEU A 168 10.94 -7.66 -5.61
CA LEU A 168 10.93 -8.98 -6.26
C LEU A 168 12.13 -9.17 -7.20
N VAL A 169 12.40 -8.17 -8.07
CA VAL A 169 13.54 -8.20 -9.00
C VAL A 169 14.85 -8.37 -8.26
N LYS A 170 15.10 -7.57 -7.22
CA LYS A 170 16.32 -7.65 -6.41
C LYS A 170 16.46 -8.97 -5.67
N SER A 171 15.36 -9.65 -5.40
CA SER A 171 15.33 -10.96 -4.75
C SER A 171 15.39 -12.12 -5.75
N GLY A 172 15.53 -11.87 -7.05
CA GLY A 172 15.57 -12.90 -8.09
C GLY A 172 14.24 -13.65 -8.29
N LEU A 173 13.11 -13.05 -7.89
CA LEU A 173 11.77 -13.62 -7.99
C LEU A 173 11.08 -13.22 -9.29
N HIS A 174 10.06 -14.00 -9.69
CA HIS A 174 9.22 -13.69 -10.85
C HIS A 174 8.40 -12.42 -10.61
N VAL A 175 8.29 -11.57 -11.64
CA VAL A 175 7.62 -10.26 -11.59
C VAL A 175 6.51 -10.11 -12.64
N ASP A 176 6.27 -11.14 -13.43
CA ASP A 176 5.39 -11.07 -14.60
C ASP A 176 3.98 -10.59 -14.25
N LEU A 177 3.42 -11.04 -13.12
CA LEU A 177 2.13 -10.59 -12.62
C LEU A 177 2.12 -9.08 -12.37
N ILE A 178 3.15 -8.58 -11.70
CA ILE A 178 3.20 -7.15 -11.30
C ILE A 178 3.42 -6.25 -12.52
N ARG A 179 4.25 -6.69 -13.47
CA ARG A 179 4.45 -6.01 -14.75
C ARG A 179 3.16 -5.97 -15.58
N ALA A 180 2.46 -7.10 -15.69
CA ALA A 180 1.18 -7.13 -16.39
C ALA A 180 0.17 -6.13 -15.83
N ILE A 181 0.10 -5.97 -14.51
CA ILE A 181 -0.77 -4.98 -13.86
C ILE A 181 -0.35 -3.55 -14.24
N THR A 182 0.95 -3.27 -14.23
CA THR A 182 1.49 -1.95 -14.56
C THR A 182 1.26 -1.61 -16.05
N ASP A 183 1.50 -2.56 -16.94
CA ASP A 183 1.34 -2.39 -18.38
C ASP A 183 -0.14 -2.15 -18.74
N LEU A 184 -1.05 -2.97 -18.23
CA LEU A 184 -2.49 -2.79 -18.39
C LEU A 184 -2.97 -1.45 -17.84
N ASN A 185 -2.46 -1.03 -16.69
CA ASN A 185 -2.78 0.28 -16.14
C ASN A 185 -2.37 1.41 -17.08
N ASN A 186 -1.16 1.34 -17.61
CA ASN A 186 -0.65 2.35 -18.54
C ASN A 186 -1.48 2.42 -19.84
N GLU A 187 -1.86 1.26 -20.39
CA GLU A 187 -2.74 1.18 -21.55
C GLU A 187 -4.11 1.81 -21.27
N MET A 188 -4.76 1.44 -20.17
CA MET A 188 -6.08 1.96 -19.78
C MET A 188 -6.06 3.48 -19.60
N ARG A 189 -5.00 4.03 -19.01
CA ARG A 189 -4.88 5.47 -18.74
C ARG A 189 -4.44 6.29 -19.96
N THR A 190 -3.80 5.67 -20.92
CA THR A 190 -3.39 6.34 -22.17
C THR A 190 -4.55 6.42 -23.17
N ASN A 191 -5.39 5.40 -23.25
CA ASN A 191 -6.50 5.31 -24.20
C ASN A 191 -7.70 6.24 -23.88
N VAL A 192 -7.65 6.98 -22.77
CA VAL A 192 -8.69 7.96 -22.39
C VAL A 192 -8.51 9.32 -23.10
N LYS A 193 -7.44 9.49 -23.90
CA LYS A 193 -7.11 10.76 -24.57
C LYS A 193 -7.67 10.88 -25.99
N GLU A 194 -8.45 9.89 -26.44
CA GLU A 194 -9.19 9.95 -27.70
C GLU A 194 -10.71 10.02 -27.44
#